data_ab41fc5987eb57474f1b86153268a567
#
_entry.id   ab41fc5987eb57474f1b86153268a567
#
_cell.length_a   1.000
_cell.length_b   1.000
_cell.length_c   1.000
_cell.angle_alpha   90.00
_cell.angle_beta   90.00
_cell.angle_gamma   90.00
#
_symmetry.space_group_name_H-M   'P 1'
#
loop_
_entity.id
_entity.type
_entity.pdbx_description
1 polymer ?
#
loop_
_entity_poly.entity_id
_entity_poly.type
_entity_poly.pdbx_seq_one_letter_code
_entity_poly.pdbx_strand_id
1 'polypeptide(L)' 'MRNTVRDLRTQRGMSQGQLAAAMSVSRQTINSIEQERYTPSLPLALALARYFETTVEDMFDGNHAADNGGDER' A
#
# COMPACT_ATOMS: atom_id res chain seq x y z
N MET A 1 4.16 2.09 -8.02
CA MET A 1 4.73 2.61 -6.75
C MET A 1 5.02 1.45 -5.81
N ARG A 2 6.22 1.37 -5.33
CA ARG A 2 6.62 0.31 -4.40
C ARG A 2 5.90 0.47 -3.08
N ASN A 3 5.58 -0.65 -2.46
CA ASN A 3 4.88 -0.59 -1.18
C ASN A 3 5.10 -1.87 -0.38
N THR A 4 4.73 -1.81 0.88
CA THR A 4 4.87 -2.94 1.81
C THR A 4 3.52 -3.53 2.19
N VAL A 5 2.47 -3.25 1.42
CA VAL A 5 1.12 -3.72 1.75
C VAL A 5 1.08 -5.24 1.88
N ARG A 6 1.68 -5.95 0.94
CA ARG A 6 1.69 -7.42 0.97
C ARG A 6 2.40 -7.93 2.23
N ASP A 7 3.55 -7.34 2.56
CA ASP A 7 4.31 -7.77 3.72
C ASP A 7 3.52 -7.55 5.00
N LEU A 8 2.92 -6.38 5.14
CA LEU A 8 2.13 -6.06 6.33
C LEU A 8 0.91 -6.98 6.43
N ARG A 9 0.26 -7.23 5.31
CA ARG A 9 -0.90 -8.11 5.25
C ARG A 9 -0.53 -9.54 5.67
N THR A 10 0.54 -10.08 5.10
CA THR A 10 0.93 -11.45 5.36
C THR A 10 1.45 -11.62 6.78
N GLN A 11 2.08 -10.60 7.35
CA GLN A 11 2.50 -10.64 8.75
C GLN A 11 1.31 -10.79 9.69
N ARG A 12 0.15 -10.31 9.30
CA ARG A 12 -1.07 -10.45 10.09
C ARG A 12 -1.88 -11.68 9.72
N GLY A 13 -1.38 -12.51 8.82
CA GLY A 13 -2.07 -13.71 8.39
C GLY A 13 -3.33 -13.45 7.58
N MET A 14 -3.43 -12.31 6.92
CA MET A 14 -4.63 -11.92 6.18
C MET A 14 -4.51 -12.28 4.72
N SER A 15 -5.64 -12.70 4.13
CA SER A 15 -5.73 -12.86 2.68
C SER A 15 -5.99 -11.50 2.03
N GLN A 16 -5.79 -11.43 0.70
CA GLN A 16 -6.14 -10.22 -0.04
C GLN A 16 -7.63 -9.89 0.12
N GLY A 17 -8.49 -10.90 0.10
CA GLY A 17 -9.92 -10.69 0.27
C GLY A 17 -10.27 -10.13 1.64
N GLN A 18 -9.58 -10.59 2.68
CA GLN A 18 -9.82 -10.09 4.03
C GLN A 18 -9.42 -8.62 4.15
N LEU A 19 -8.28 -8.25 3.58
CA LEU A 19 -7.86 -6.85 3.60
C LEU A 19 -8.81 -6.00 2.77
N ALA A 20 -9.23 -6.50 1.61
CA ALA A 20 -10.17 -5.77 0.76
C ALA A 20 -11.47 -5.48 1.50
N ALA A 21 -11.99 -6.47 2.23
CA ALA A 21 -13.19 -6.30 3.01
C ALA A 21 -13.00 -5.23 4.10
N ALA A 22 -11.86 -5.26 4.78
CA ALA A 22 -11.55 -4.28 5.83
C ALA A 22 -11.47 -2.86 5.26
N MET A 23 -11.02 -2.73 4.02
CA MET A 23 -10.87 -1.42 3.37
C MET A 23 -12.09 -1.03 2.52
N SER A 24 -13.08 -1.89 2.43
CA SER A 24 -14.28 -1.66 1.62
C SER A 24 -13.96 -1.47 0.14
N VAL A 25 -13.03 -2.25 -0.36
CA VAL A 25 -12.67 -2.25 -1.78
C VAL A 25 -12.68 -3.68 -2.30
N SER A 26 -12.50 -3.87 -3.61
CA SER A 26 -12.45 -5.20 -4.18
C SER A 26 -11.09 -5.87 -3.93
N ARG A 27 -11.09 -7.20 -3.95
CA ARG A 27 -9.85 -7.96 -3.84
C ARG A 27 -8.90 -7.59 -4.98
N GLN A 28 -9.45 -7.35 -6.17
CA GLN A 28 -8.64 -6.97 -7.31
C GLN A 28 -7.90 -5.66 -7.07
N THR A 29 -8.53 -4.73 -6.37
CA THR A 29 -7.89 -3.46 -6.01
C THR A 29 -6.66 -3.71 -5.14
N ILE A 30 -6.80 -4.57 -4.13
CA ILE A 30 -5.66 -4.89 -3.25
C ILE A 30 -4.56 -5.58 -4.07
N ASN A 31 -4.93 -6.54 -4.91
CA ASN A 31 -3.96 -7.23 -5.73
C ASN A 31 -3.20 -6.27 -6.64
N SER A 32 -3.89 -5.32 -7.26
CA SER A 32 -3.26 -4.35 -8.15
C SER A 32 -2.31 -3.41 -7.39
N ILE A 33 -2.68 -3.04 -6.17
CA ILE A 33 -1.81 -2.23 -5.33
C ILE A 33 -0.53 -3.02 -4.99
N GLU A 34 -0.67 -4.27 -4.58
CA GLU A 34 0.47 -5.09 -4.18
C GLU A 34 1.40 -5.37 -5.36
N GLN A 35 0.86 -5.45 -6.56
CA GLN A 35 1.66 -5.65 -7.76
C GLN A 35 2.21 -4.35 -8.34
N GLU A 36 1.95 -3.25 -7.65
CA GLU A 36 2.47 -1.94 -8.04
C GLU A 36 1.93 -1.44 -9.37
N ARG A 37 0.74 -1.91 -9.75
CA ARG A 37 0.09 -1.48 -10.98
C ARG A 37 -0.87 -0.33 -10.75
N TYR A 38 -1.24 -0.10 -9.53
CA TYR A 38 -2.25 0.89 -9.18
C TYR A 38 -1.81 1.64 -7.94
N THR A 39 -1.79 2.94 -8.03
CA THR A 39 -1.50 3.80 -6.89
C THR A 39 -2.84 4.17 -6.25
N PRO A 40 -3.07 3.81 -4.98
CA PRO A 40 -4.36 4.09 -4.36
C PRO A 40 -4.59 5.57 -4.17
N SER A 41 -5.86 5.97 -4.09
CA SER A 41 -6.21 7.33 -3.75
C SER A 41 -5.67 7.66 -2.37
N LEU A 42 -5.52 8.96 -2.07
CA LEU A 42 -5.04 9.35 -0.75
C LEU A 42 -5.93 8.83 0.39
N PRO A 43 -7.27 8.91 0.29
CA PRO A 43 -8.10 8.33 1.36
C PRO A 43 -7.84 6.85 1.58
N LEU A 44 -7.67 6.07 0.52
CA LEU A 44 -7.39 4.64 0.66
C LEU A 44 -6.00 4.40 1.23
N ALA A 45 -5.01 5.17 0.77
CA ALA A 45 -3.65 5.05 1.29
C ALA A 45 -3.60 5.36 2.79
N LEU A 46 -4.32 6.40 3.22
CA LEU A 46 -4.40 6.75 4.64
C LEU A 46 -5.11 5.66 5.45
N ALA A 47 -6.17 5.09 4.90
CA ALA A 47 -6.88 4.01 5.58
C ALA A 47 -6.00 2.78 5.76
N LEU A 48 -5.24 2.43 4.73
CA LEU A 48 -4.31 1.31 4.80
C LEU A 48 -3.23 1.57 5.85
N ALA A 49 -2.66 2.78 5.85
CA ALA A 49 -1.62 3.12 6.80
C ALA A 49 -2.13 3.05 8.24
N ARG A 50 -3.33 3.58 8.49
CA ARG A 50 -3.93 3.52 9.83
C ARG A 50 -4.22 2.09 10.25
N TYR A 51 -4.72 1.29 9.32
CA TYR A 51 -5.06 -0.11 9.61
C TYR A 51 -3.83 -0.89 10.06
N PHE A 52 -2.70 -0.65 9.40
CA PHE A 52 -1.45 -1.33 9.72
C PHE A 52 -0.58 -0.55 10.72
N GLU A 53 -1.09 0.55 11.26
CA GLU A 53 -0.40 1.33 12.28
C GLU A 53 0.95 1.86 11.80
N THR A 54 0.96 2.37 10.59
CA THR A 54 2.14 2.94 9.98
C THR A 54 1.78 4.26 9.30
N THR A 55 2.70 4.82 8.53
CA THR A 55 2.46 6.06 7.79
C THR A 55 2.42 5.75 6.30
N VAL A 56 1.82 6.66 5.53
CA VAL A 56 1.81 6.52 4.08
C VAL A 56 3.25 6.51 3.54
N GLU A 57 4.10 7.35 4.10
CA GLU A 57 5.49 7.43 3.67
C GLU A 57 6.24 6.13 3.89
N ASP A 58 5.97 5.46 5.00
CA ASP A 58 6.63 4.19 5.29
C ASP A 58 6.06 3.05 4.48
N MET A 59 4.76 3.10 4.18
CA MET A 59 4.09 2.04 3.46
C MET A 59 4.33 2.11 1.96
N PHE A 60 4.33 3.32 1.41
CA PHE A 60 4.49 3.53 -0.03
C PHE A 60 5.79 4.26 -0.32
N ASP A 61 6.75 3.52 -0.86
CA ASP A 61 8.06 4.07 -1.14
C ASP A 61 8.12 4.52 -2.57
N GLY A 62 7.62 5.66 -2.83
CA GLY A 62 7.61 6.23 -4.18
C GLY A 62 8.89 6.85 -4.58
N ASN A 63 9.86 6.94 -3.67
CA ASN A 63 11.02 7.65 -3.91
C ASN A 63 12.23 6.92 -4.01
N HIS A 64 12.29 5.93 -4.08
CA HIS A 64 13.52 5.30 -4.03
C HIS A 64 14.18 5.17 -5.26
N ALA A 65 13.89 5.68 -5.04
CA ALA A 65 14.32 5.50 -5.75
C ALA A 65 14.78 6.13 -6.26
N ALA A 66 14.64 6.58 -5.82
CA ALA A 66 14.93 7.05 -5.87
C ALA A 66 14.99 7.75 -6.25
N ASP A 67 14.96 7.87 -6.22
CA ASP A 67 15.04 8.42 -6.20
C ASP A 67 15.09 9.13 -6.50
N ASN A 68 15.27 9.30 -6.74
CA ASN A 68 15.36 9.93 -6.72
C ASN A 68 15.35 10.74 -6.86
N GLY A 69 15.57 10.76 -7.19
CA GLY A 69 15.64 11.42 -6.94
C GLY A 69 15.36 12.25 -7.06
N GLY A 70 15.53 12.31 -7.23
CA GLY A 70 15.44 12.97 -6.93
C GLY A 70 15.09 13.79 -6.96
N ASP A 71 15.26 13.86 -6.98
CA ASP A 71 15.08 14.45 -6.63
C ASP A 71 14.79 15.29 -6.55
N GLU A 72 14.95 15.33 -6.75
CA GLU A 72 14.85 15.83 -6.34
C GLU A 72 14.50 16.56 -6.25
N ARG A 73 14.57 16.63 -6.52
CA ARG A 73 14.49 17.10 -6.10
C ARG A 73 14.32 17.68 -6.00
#